data_241bf2c7aa478e058a4ebe7a58b7c8e2
#
_entry.id   241bf2c7aa478e058a4ebe7a58b7c8e2
#
_cell.length_a   1.000
_cell.length_b   1.000
_cell.length_c   1.000
_cell.angle_alpha   90.00
_cell.angle_beta   90.00
_cell.angle_gamma   90.00
#
_symmetry.space_group_name_H-M   'P 1'
#
loop_
_entity.id
_entity.type
_entity.pdbx_description
1 polymer ?
#
loop_
_entity_poly.entity_id
_entity_poly.type
_entity_poly.pdbx_seq_one_letter_code
_entity_poly.pdbx_strand_id
1 'polypeptide(L)'
;RLDFGEDVKTLTPPTFQGYKDYVWLALHKACAAVGTPYELVFGDLMNVNFSSGRLGFTEFARRVERWQYQLFVPGLCEPVGRWFVKYASLAGEPAARRAKPPEWTAPRRQMLDPSNDTAAVKDQVRAGLLPPLEALRQQGYSDPVGVLKQYAEDWALIDSLGLVFDTDPRRVSAPGGGGLTSAPPNDTTAKTDAKADK
;
A
#
# COMPACT_ATOMS: atom_id res chain seq x y z
N ARG A 1 54.30 -5.24 52.55
CA ARG A 1 54.43 -6.27 53.62
C ARG A 1 53.20 -6.11 54.51
N LEU A 2 52.43 -7.18 54.65
CA LEU A 2 51.28 -7.24 55.53
C LEU A 2 51.81 -7.66 56.92
N ASP A 3 51.30 -7.05 57.99
CA ASP A 3 51.62 -7.41 59.35
C ASP A 3 50.80 -8.67 59.75
N PHE A 4 51.28 -9.33 60.84
CA PHE A 4 50.67 -10.57 61.32
C PHE A 4 49.21 -10.31 61.70
N GLY A 5 48.26 -10.88 60.93
CA GLY A 5 46.81 -10.71 61.16
C GLY A 5 46.11 -9.76 60.22
N GLU A 6 46.80 -9.13 59.27
CA GLU A 6 46.21 -8.33 58.20
C GLU A 6 45.86 -9.20 57.01
N ASP A 7 44.59 -9.11 56.55
CA ASP A 7 44.07 -9.78 55.38
C ASP A 7 43.63 -8.74 54.34
N VAL A 8 44.06 -8.91 53.09
CA VAL A 8 43.65 -8.04 51.99
C VAL A 8 42.38 -8.60 51.35
N LYS A 9 41.25 -8.02 51.67
CA LYS A 9 40.01 -8.29 50.96
C LYS A 9 39.97 -7.50 49.66
N THR A 10 40.20 -8.16 48.54
CA THR A 10 39.90 -7.61 47.22
C THR A 10 38.39 -7.51 47.03
N LEU A 11 37.87 -6.28 47.04
CA LEU A 11 36.52 -6.02 46.58
C LEU A 11 36.48 -6.27 45.06
N THR A 12 35.99 -7.43 44.64
CA THR A 12 35.68 -7.71 43.25
C THR A 12 34.45 -6.88 42.91
N PRO A 13 34.52 -5.89 42.00
CA PRO A 13 33.33 -5.17 41.58
C PRO A 13 32.30 -6.17 41.04
N PRO A 14 30.99 -6.01 41.34
CA PRO A 14 29.98 -6.88 40.85
C PRO A 14 30.06 -6.91 39.33
N THR A 15 30.19 -8.10 38.75
CA THR A 15 30.16 -8.27 37.31
C THR A 15 28.80 -7.79 36.80
N PHE A 16 28.78 -6.73 36.01
CA PHE A 16 27.57 -6.19 35.36
C PHE A 16 27.06 -7.13 34.28
N GLN A 17 26.67 -8.35 34.65
CA GLN A 17 26.14 -9.33 33.70
C GLN A 17 24.75 -8.94 33.17
N GLY A 18 24.01 -8.08 33.87
CA GLY A 18 22.67 -7.65 33.49
C GLY A 18 22.56 -6.31 32.74
N TYR A 19 23.71 -5.61 32.48
CA TYR A 19 23.63 -4.30 31.85
C TYR A 19 23.07 -4.34 30.44
N LYS A 20 23.46 -5.32 29.64
CA LYS A 20 22.96 -5.52 28.28
C LYS A 20 21.45 -5.76 28.27
N ASP A 21 20.97 -6.62 29.16
CA ASP A 21 19.55 -6.97 29.26
C ASP A 21 18.72 -5.78 29.75
N TYR A 22 19.26 -5.00 30.70
CA TYR A 22 18.62 -3.78 31.17
C TYR A 22 18.47 -2.73 30.05
N VAL A 23 19.54 -2.46 29.33
CA VAL A 23 19.52 -1.51 28.19
C VAL A 23 18.57 -1.99 27.11
N TRP A 24 18.64 -3.27 26.77
CA TRP A 24 17.74 -3.89 25.79
C TRP A 24 16.26 -3.73 26.19
N LEU A 25 15.92 -4.01 27.44
CA LEU A 25 14.56 -3.85 27.96
C LEU A 25 14.12 -2.39 27.97
N ALA A 26 15.01 -1.46 28.35
CA ALA A 26 14.71 -0.02 28.36
C ALA A 26 14.43 0.51 26.95
N LEU A 27 15.20 0.10 25.95
CA LEU A 27 15.00 0.47 24.56
C LEU A 27 13.70 -0.11 23.99
N HIS A 28 13.37 -1.36 24.29
CA HIS A 28 12.09 -1.96 23.91
C HIS A 28 10.90 -1.22 24.51
N LYS A 29 10.97 -0.82 25.78
CA LYS A 29 9.94 0.00 26.44
C LYS A 29 9.79 1.37 25.78
N ALA A 30 10.90 2.02 25.43
CA ALA A 30 10.87 3.30 24.73
C ALA A 30 10.23 3.17 23.33
N CYS A 31 10.60 2.15 22.57
CA CYS A 31 10.00 1.86 21.27
C CYS A 31 8.50 1.54 21.38
N ALA A 32 8.12 0.74 22.38
CA ALA A 32 6.73 0.41 22.65
C ALA A 32 5.89 1.64 23.03
N ALA A 33 6.44 2.57 23.79
CA ALA A 33 5.77 3.82 24.18
C ALA A 33 5.46 4.71 22.96
N VAL A 34 6.39 4.78 22.00
CA VAL A 34 6.18 5.47 20.70
C VAL A 34 5.32 4.62 19.74
N GLY A 35 5.27 3.31 19.98
CA GLY A 35 4.53 2.37 19.16
C GLY A 35 5.24 1.97 17.88
N THR A 36 6.56 1.97 17.90
CA THR A 36 7.41 1.54 16.80
C THR A 36 8.09 0.22 17.18
N PRO A 37 8.17 -0.78 16.29
CA PRO A 37 8.94 -1.99 16.57
C PRO A 37 10.42 -1.66 16.79
N TYR A 38 11.03 -2.30 17.80
CA TYR A 38 12.46 -2.12 18.14
C TYR A 38 13.35 -2.44 16.94
N GLU A 39 13.04 -3.48 16.22
CA GLU A 39 13.76 -3.97 15.05
C GLU A 39 13.84 -2.94 13.91
N LEU A 40 12.79 -2.14 13.73
CA LEU A 40 12.77 -1.07 12.72
C LEU A 40 13.59 0.16 13.14
N VAL A 41 13.71 0.42 14.45
CA VAL A 41 14.46 1.57 14.95
C VAL A 41 15.95 1.29 15.00
N PHE A 42 16.35 0.10 15.46
CA PHE A 42 17.73 -0.26 15.70
C PHE A 42 18.33 -1.21 14.65
N GLY A 43 17.50 -1.74 13.73
CA GLY A 43 17.95 -2.68 12.70
C GLY A 43 18.41 -4.03 13.25
N ASP A 44 18.05 -4.36 14.50
CA ASP A 44 18.41 -5.62 15.12
C ASP A 44 17.45 -6.73 14.70
N LEU A 45 17.85 -7.51 13.70
CA LEU A 45 17.07 -8.62 13.15
C LEU A 45 17.51 -9.99 13.65
N MET A 46 18.46 -10.07 14.61
CA MET A 46 19.06 -11.34 15.03
C MET A 46 18.05 -12.33 15.60
N ASN A 47 17.00 -11.86 16.25
CA ASN A 47 15.97 -12.69 16.89
C ASN A 47 14.63 -12.67 16.14
N VAL A 48 14.61 -12.14 14.91
CA VAL A 48 13.40 -11.98 14.10
C VAL A 48 13.35 -13.06 13.04
N ASN A 49 12.29 -13.86 13.04
CA ASN A 49 11.98 -14.74 11.93
C ASN A 49 10.99 -14.04 10.96
N PHE A 50 10.84 -14.57 9.76
CA PHE A 50 9.97 -13.97 8.73
C PHE A 50 8.53 -13.75 9.21
N SER A 51 7.96 -14.68 9.95
CA SER A 51 6.58 -14.60 10.45
C SER A 51 6.42 -13.51 11.51
N SER A 52 7.32 -13.47 12.50
CA SER A 52 7.29 -12.44 13.55
C SER A 52 7.58 -11.05 12.99
N GLY A 53 8.55 -10.93 12.09
CA GLY A 53 8.85 -9.67 11.40
C GLY A 53 7.68 -9.17 10.56
N ARG A 54 7.00 -10.05 9.81
CA ARG A 54 5.80 -9.72 9.04
C ARG A 54 4.66 -9.22 9.94
N LEU A 55 4.43 -9.88 11.08
CA LEU A 55 3.40 -9.45 12.04
C LEU A 55 3.71 -8.05 12.60
N GLY A 56 4.94 -7.84 13.10
CA GLY A 56 5.37 -6.55 13.64
C GLY A 56 5.27 -5.43 12.62
N PHE A 57 5.71 -5.67 11.38
CA PHE A 57 5.59 -4.70 10.29
C PHE A 57 4.13 -4.40 9.94
N THR A 58 3.25 -5.41 9.92
CA THR A 58 1.83 -5.23 9.62
C THR A 58 1.14 -4.38 10.69
N GLU A 59 1.41 -4.64 11.97
CA GLU A 59 0.87 -3.84 13.07
C GLU A 59 1.37 -2.39 13.05
N PHE A 60 2.66 -2.20 12.76
CA PHE A 60 3.23 -0.87 12.59
C PHE A 60 2.59 -0.13 11.41
N ALA A 61 2.43 -0.79 10.26
CA ALA A 61 1.80 -0.22 9.09
C ALA A 61 0.34 0.22 9.35
N ARG A 62 -0.44 -0.59 10.09
CA ARG A 62 -1.81 -0.22 10.53
C ARG A 62 -1.82 1.01 11.43
N ARG A 63 -0.80 1.15 12.29
CA ARG A 63 -0.68 2.32 13.16
C ARG A 63 -0.34 3.58 12.36
N VAL A 64 0.61 3.48 11.42
CA VAL A 64 0.95 4.58 10.50
C VAL A 64 -0.26 5.00 9.69
N GLU A 65 -1.04 4.06 9.14
CA GLU A 65 -2.27 4.33 8.42
C GLU A 65 -3.30 5.08 9.28
N ARG A 66 -3.45 4.68 10.55
CA ARG A 66 -4.31 5.38 11.49
C ARG A 66 -3.84 6.81 11.74
N TRP A 67 -2.53 7.04 11.92
CA TRP A 67 -1.98 8.39 12.05
C TRP A 67 -2.19 9.24 10.80
N GLN A 68 -2.02 8.65 9.62
CA GLN A 68 -2.25 9.36 8.36
C GLN A 68 -3.71 9.81 8.24
N TYR A 69 -4.67 8.91 8.39
CA TYR A 69 -6.08 9.22 8.14
C TYR A 69 -6.81 9.87 9.32
N GLN A 70 -6.39 9.68 10.56
CA GLN A 70 -7.06 10.25 11.73
C GLN A 70 -6.39 11.51 12.29
N LEU A 71 -5.11 11.71 12.03
CA LEU A 71 -4.38 12.86 12.54
C LEU A 71 -3.86 13.76 11.42
N PHE A 72 -3.08 13.21 10.50
CA PHE A 72 -2.33 14.01 9.54
C PHE A 72 -3.23 14.61 8.46
N VAL A 73 -4.08 13.81 7.86
CA VAL A 73 -5.02 14.29 6.82
C VAL A 73 -5.99 15.33 7.38
N PRO A 74 -6.78 15.06 8.43
CA PRO A 74 -7.73 16.05 8.94
C PRO A 74 -7.08 17.21 9.67
N GLY A 75 -5.93 16.99 10.34
CA GLY A 75 -5.25 18.02 11.14
C GLY A 75 -4.36 18.95 10.34
N LEU A 76 -3.78 18.50 9.24
CA LEU A 76 -2.85 19.28 8.44
C LEU A 76 -3.29 19.41 6.97
N CYS A 77 -3.49 18.29 6.29
CA CYS A 77 -3.69 18.32 4.84
C CYS A 77 -4.98 19.03 4.44
N GLU A 78 -6.10 18.71 5.08
CA GLU A 78 -7.40 19.35 4.78
C GLU A 78 -7.42 20.85 5.10
N PRO A 79 -6.96 21.33 6.27
CA PRO A 79 -6.89 22.76 6.54
C PRO A 79 -6.03 23.51 5.54
N VAL A 80 -4.82 22.99 5.24
CA VAL A 80 -3.92 23.60 4.27
C VAL A 80 -4.54 23.62 2.87
N GLY A 81 -5.14 22.53 2.43
CA GLY A 81 -5.85 22.46 1.15
C GLY A 81 -6.99 23.47 1.05
N ARG A 82 -7.80 23.61 2.12
CA ARG A 82 -8.88 24.63 2.17
C ARG A 82 -8.32 26.04 2.12
N TRP A 83 -7.24 26.32 2.84
CA TRP A 83 -6.59 27.64 2.79
C TRP A 83 -6.05 27.92 1.40
N PHE A 84 -5.37 26.96 0.78
CA PHE A 84 -4.84 27.13 -0.57
C PHE A 84 -5.94 27.49 -1.57
N VAL A 85 -7.03 26.73 -1.61
CA VAL A 85 -8.17 27.01 -2.51
C VAL A 85 -8.78 28.39 -2.23
N LYS A 86 -8.96 28.74 -0.94
CA LYS A 86 -9.49 30.06 -0.54
C LYS A 86 -8.60 31.19 -1.03
N TYR A 87 -7.30 31.14 -0.79
CA TYR A 87 -6.39 32.22 -1.18
C TYR A 87 -6.16 32.27 -2.68
N ALA A 88 -6.12 31.14 -3.38
CA ALA A 88 -6.06 31.11 -4.83
C ALA A 88 -7.31 31.76 -5.47
N SER A 89 -8.50 31.55 -4.90
CA SER A 89 -9.71 32.20 -5.37
C SER A 89 -9.71 33.71 -5.12
N LEU A 90 -9.12 34.17 -4.02
CA LEU A 90 -8.94 35.60 -3.71
C LEU A 90 -7.89 36.24 -4.61
N ALA A 91 -6.84 35.52 -5.00
CA ALA A 91 -5.84 35.95 -5.94
C ALA A 91 -6.35 36.07 -7.41
N GLY A 92 -7.61 35.70 -7.65
CA GLY A 92 -8.24 35.84 -8.96
C GLY A 92 -8.10 34.60 -9.86
N GLU A 93 -7.62 33.47 -9.35
CA GLU A 93 -7.51 32.20 -10.11
C GLU A 93 -8.92 31.61 -10.37
N PRO A 94 -9.40 31.63 -11.65
CA PRO A 94 -10.78 31.19 -11.94
C PRO A 94 -11.02 29.72 -11.66
N ALA A 95 -10.00 28.88 -11.79
CA ALA A 95 -10.07 27.43 -11.53
C ALA A 95 -10.32 27.15 -10.04
N ALA A 96 -9.74 27.95 -9.15
CA ALA A 96 -9.89 27.79 -7.71
C ALA A 96 -11.33 28.02 -7.21
N ARG A 97 -12.11 28.86 -7.89
CA ARG A 97 -13.51 29.14 -7.55
C ARG A 97 -14.45 27.95 -7.74
N ARG A 98 -14.05 27.01 -8.62
CA ARG A 98 -14.81 25.79 -8.95
C ARG A 98 -14.13 24.52 -8.47
N ALA A 99 -12.98 24.66 -7.81
CA ALA A 99 -12.21 23.52 -7.33
C ALA A 99 -12.99 22.75 -6.25
N LYS A 100 -13.05 21.44 -6.41
CA LYS A 100 -13.49 20.56 -5.33
C LYS A 100 -12.42 20.51 -4.25
N PRO A 101 -12.79 20.20 -2.98
CA PRO A 101 -11.80 19.93 -1.96
C PRO A 101 -10.80 18.86 -2.45
N PRO A 102 -9.50 19.03 -2.19
CA PRO A 102 -8.51 18.02 -2.58
C PRO A 102 -8.78 16.70 -1.84
N GLU A 103 -8.69 15.60 -2.58
CA GLU A 103 -8.69 14.27 -2.01
C GLU A 103 -7.25 13.87 -1.69
N TRP A 104 -7.07 13.24 -0.53
CA TRP A 104 -5.75 12.85 -0.03
C TRP A 104 -5.63 11.33 -0.04
N THR A 105 -4.63 10.83 -0.75
CA THR A 105 -4.31 9.40 -0.81
C THR A 105 -2.96 9.17 -0.14
N ALA A 106 -2.92 8.24 0.79
CA ALA A 106 -1.68 7.86 1.45
C ALA A 106 -0.70 7.20 0.46
N PRO A 107 0.62 7.32 0.69
CA PRO A 107 1.61 6.60 -0.10
C PRO A 107 1.36 5.08 -0.08
N ARG A 108 1.74 4.43 -1.16
CA ARG A 108 1.62 2.98 -1.29
C ARG A 108 2.32 2.26 -0.14
N ARG A 109 1.64 1.30 0.47
CA ARG A 109 2.27 0.37 1.41
C ARG A 109 3.26 -0.53 0.67
N GLN A 110 4.45 -0.70 1.22
CA GLN A 110 5.39 -1.70 0.71
C GLN A 110 4.84 -3.10 0.97
N MET A 111 4.85 -3.93 -0.06
CA MET A 111 4.48 -5.33 0.06
C MET A 111 5.69 -6.12 0.58
N LEU A 112 5.49 -6.92 1.61
CA LEU A 112 6.52 -7.82 2.14
C LEU A 112 6.66 -9.09 1.28
N ASP A 113 5.54 -9.54 0.74
CA ASP A 113 5.45 -10.69 -0.16
C ASP A 113 4.59 -10.29 -1.37
N PRO A 114 5.19 -9.70 -2.41
CA PRO A 114 4.44 -9.16 -3.53
C PRO A 114 3.56 -10.17 -4.26
N SER A 115 3.97 -11.43 -4.31
CA SER A 115 3.20 -12.49 -5.01
C SER A 115 1.92 -12.83 -4.25
N ASN A 116 2.02 -13.13 -2.96
CA ASN A 116 0.88 -13.47 -2.13
C ASN A 116 -0.03 -12.27 -1.86
N ASP A 117 0.56 -11.09 -1.61
CA ASP A 117 -0.20 -9.86 -1.34
C ASP A 117 -0.99 -9.42 -2.59
N THR A 118 -0.40 -9.53 -3.78
CA THR A 118 -1.10 -9.23 -5.05
C THR A 118 -2.19 -10.27 -5.35
N ALA A 119 -1.94 -11.55 -5.09
CA ALA A 119 -2.94 -12.60 -5.24
C ALA A 119 -4.15 -12.36 -4.32
N ALA A 120 -3.91 -12.00 -3.06
CA ALA A 120 -4.95 -11.68 -2.10
C ALA A 120 -5.83 -10.49 -2.55
N VAL A 121 -5.22 -9.40 -3.05
CA VAL A 121 -5.97 -8.25 -3.58
C VAL A 121 -6.80 -8.65 -4.80
N LYS A 122 -6.22 -9.40 -5.73
CA LYS A 122 -6.93 -9.91 -6.91
C LYS A 122 -8.15 -10.76 -6.53
N ASP A 123 -8.01 -11.63 -5.53
CA ASP A 123 -9.09 -12.50 -5.07
C ASP A 123 -10.19 -11.71 -4.35
N GLN A 124 -9.85 -10.67 -3.58
CA GLN A 124 -10.83 -9.76 -2.98
C GLN A 124 -11.64 -9.00 -4.04
N VAL A 125 -10.98 -8.51 -5.09
CA VAL A 125 -11.66 -7.84 -6.21
C VAL A 125 -12.57 -8.82 -6.95
N ARG A 126 -12.12 -10.05 -7.22
CA ARG A 126 -12.91 -11.10 -7.86
C ARG A 126 -14.12 -11.53 -7.04
N ALA A 127 -13.97 -11.61 -5.73
CA ALA A 127 -15.04 -11.93 -4.80
C ALA A 127 -16.05 -10.78 -4.59
N GLY A 128 -15.81 -9.60 -5.17
CA GLY A 128 -16.66 -8.42 -4.99
C GLY A 128 -16.50 -7.75 -3.60
N LEU A 129 -15.52 -8.15 -2.82
CA LEU A 129 -15.25 -7.59 -1.49
C LEU A 129 -14.54 -6.25 -1.56
N LEU A 130 -13.79 -6.01 -2.62
CA LEU A 130 -13.01 -4.78 -2.84
C LEU A 130 -13.31 -4.20 -4.22
N PRO A 131 -13.85 -2.98 -4.33
CA PRO A 131 -14.05 -2.31 -5.61
C PRO A 131 -12.71 -2.07 -6.33
N PRO A 132 -12.62 -2.24 -7.67
CA PRO A 132 -11.37 -2.06 -8.42
C PRO A 132 -10.73 -0.67 -8.23
N LEU A 133 -11.52 0.39 -8.19
CA LEU A 133 -11.02 1.75 -7.98
C LEU A 133 -10.43 1.92 -6.57
N GLU A 134 -11.04 1.28 -5.58
CA GLU A 134 -10.53 1.30 -4.20
C GLU A 134 -9.25 0.47 -4.07
N ALA A 135 -9.15 -0.66 -4.77
CA ALA A 135 -7.91 -1.44 -4.86
C ALA A 135 -6.76 -0.59 -5.41
N LEU A 136 -7.00 0.23 -6.43
CA LEU A 136 -6.01 1.16 -6.97
C LEU A 136 -5.62 2.24 -5.96
N ARG A 137 -6.58 2.81 -5.21
CA ARG A 137 -6.28 3.78 -4.14
C ARG A 137 -5.40 3.16 -3.04
N GLN A 138 -5.69 1.94 -2.61
CA GLN A 138 -4.87 1.23 -1.63
C GLN A 138 -3.45 0.94 -2.13
N GLN A 139 -3.27 0.87 -3.45
CA GLN A 139 -1.94 0.79 -4.08
C GLN A 139 -1.27 2.17 -4.24
N GLY A 140 -1.87 3.26 -3.74
CA GLY A 140 -1.29 4.60 -3.73
C GLY A 140 -1.55 5.42 -4.99
N TYR A 141 -2.44 4.98 -5.88
CA TYR A 141 -2.83 5.79 -7.04
C TYR A 141 -3.86 6.84 -6.62
N SER A 142 -3.49 8.12 -6.78
CA SER A 142 -4.35 9.26 -6.43
C SER A 142 -5.49 9.46 -7.42
N ASP A 143 -5.30 9.09 -8.69
CA ASP A 143 -6.33 9.13 -9.74
C ASP A 143 -6.58 7.73 -10.33
N PRO A 144 -7.40 6.89 -9.69
CA PRO A 144 -7.72 5.55 -10.20
C PRO A 144 -8.44 5.56 -11.54
N VAL A 145 -9.24 6.60 -11.82
CA VAL A 145 -9.98 6.72 -13.08
C VAL A 145 -9.01 7.04 -14.22
N GLY A 146 -8.03 7.93 -13.97
CA GLY A 146 -6.96 8.24 -14.92
C GLY A 146 -6.14 6.98 -15.25
N VAL A 147 -5.82 6.15 -14.27
CA VAL A 147 -5.13 4.86 -14.48
C VAL A 147 -5.93 3.95 -15.42
N LEU A 148 -7.25 3.81 -15.22
CA LEU A 148 -8.08 2.99 -16.09
C LEU A 148 -8.20 3.55 -17.51
N LYS A 149 -8.25 4.87 -17.66
CA LYS A 149 -8.22 5.51 -18.99
C LYS A 149 -6.90 5.22 -19.71
N GLN A 150 -5.77 5.37 -19.01
CA GLN A 150 -4.46 5.05 -19.55
C GLN A 150 -4.38 3.57 -19.97
N TYR A 151 -4.90 2.64 -19.15
CA TYR A 151 -4.99 1.24 -19.53
C TYR A 151 -5.78 1.05 -20.83
N ALA A 152 -6.90 1.74 -21.01
CA ALA A 152 -7.71 1.63 -22.23
C ALA A 152 -6.95 2.15 -23.45
N GLU A 153 -6.22 3.26 -23.32
CA GLU A 153 -5.37 3.84 -24.37
C GLU A 153 -4.21 2.92 -24.73
N ASP A 154 -3.52 2.36 -23.73
CA ASP A 154 -2.41 1.43 -23.92
C ASP A 154 -2.88 0.16 -24.65
N TRP A 155 -4.02 -0.42 -24.26
CA TRP A 155 -4.58 -1.60 -24.92
C TRP A 155 -5.02 -1.30 -26.36
N ALA A 156 -5.59 -0.10 -26.63
CA ALA A 156 -5.93 0.28 -27.99
C ALA A 156 -4.68 0.43 -28.88
N LEU A 157 -3.58 0.95 -28.33
CA LEU A 157 -2.30 1.02 -29.03
C LEU A 157 -1.75 -0.38 -29.31
N ILE A 158 -1.73 -1.27 -28.33
CA ILE A 158 -1.26 -2.65 -28.46
C ILE A 158 -2.05 -3.40 -29.55
N ASP A 159 -3.39 -3.24 -29.55
CA ASP A 159 -4.26 -3.83 -30.56
C ASP A 159 -3.96 -3.25 -31.97
N SER A 160 -3.69 -1.97 -32.08
CA SER A 160 -3.35 -1.32 -33.37
C SER A 160 -2.01 -1.81 -33.95
N LEU A 161 -1.07 -2.20 -33.09
CA LEU A 161 0.23 -2.76 -33.45
C LEU A 161 0.17 -4.28 -33.70
N GLY A 162 -0.97 -4.92 -33.49
CA GLY A 162 -1.13 -6.36 -33.64
C GLY A 162 -0.36 -7.20 -32.63
N LEU A 163 0.02 -6.61 -31.49
CA LEU A 163 0.76 -7.30 -30.43
C LEU A 163 -0.21 -8.08 -29.54
N VAL A 164 0.23 -9.27 -29.11
CA VAL A 164 -0.51 -10.11 -28.17
C VAL A 164 0.43 -10.48 -27.03
N PHE A 165 0.03 -10.10 -25.81
CA PHE A 165 0.74 -10.47 -24.60
C PHE A 165 0.01 -11.60 -23.88
N ASP A 166 0.76 -12.47 -23.22
CA ASP A 166 0.25 -13.51 -22.33
C ASP A 166 -0.45 -12.95 -21.08
N THR A 167 -0.19 -11.68 -20.77
CA THR A 167 -0.82 -10.92 -19.69
C THR A 167 -2.14 -10.26 -20.06
N ASP A 168 -2.59 -10.37 -21.33
CA ASP A 168 -3.87 -9.77 -21.76
C ASP A 168 -5.06 -10.58 -21.22
N PRO A 169 -5.79 -10.07 -20.21
CA PRO A 169 -6.90 -10.80 -19.58
C PRO A 169 -8.11 -11.00 -20.52
N ARG A 170 -8.15 -10.31 -21.66
CA ARG A 170 -9.22 -10.43 -22.67
C ARG A 170 -9.01 -11.65 -23.57
N ARG A 171 -7.75 -12.08 -23.73
CA ARG A 171 -7.35 -13.15 -24.66
C ARG A 171 -6.85 -14.40 -23.98
N VAL A 172 -6.28 -14.26 -22.77
CA VAL A 172 -5.69 -15.37 -22.02
C VAL A 172 -6.45 -15.54 -20.71
N SER A 173 -7.11 -16.67 -20.53
CA SER A 173 -7.69 -17.03 -19.25
C SER A 173 -6.62 -17.60 -18.32
N ALA A 174 -6.57 -17.18 -17.06
CA ALA A 174 -5.76 -17.85 -16.07
C ALA A 174 -6.15 -19.33 -15.98
N PRO A 175 -5.20 -20.25 -15.70
CA PRO A 175 -5.51 -21.67 -15.51
C PRO A 175 -6.65 -21.83 -14.50
N GLY A 176 -7.77 -22.42 -14.91
CA GLY A 176 -8.96 -22.60 -14.08
C GLY A 176 -10.06 -21.55 -14.23
N GLY A 177 -9.86 -20.48 -14.97
CA GLY A 177 -10.92 -19.54 -15.38
C GLY A 177 -11.52 -19.99 -16.71
N GLY A 178 -12.81 -20.30 -16.73
CA GLY A 178 -13.53 -20.50 -17.99
C GLY A 178 -13.40 -19.22 -18.84
N GLY A 179 -12.91 -19.35 -20.07
CA GLY A 179 -12.74 -18.22 -20.96
C GLY A 179 -14.04 -17.43 -21.11
N LEU A 180 -13.96 -16.14 -20.81
CA LEU A 180 -14.97 -15.21 -21.29
C LEU A 180 -14.79 -15.13 -22.81
N THR A 181 -15.48 -15.98 -23.53
CA THR A 181 -15.72 -15.77 -24.96
C THR A 181 -16.48 -14.47 -25.07
N SER A 182 -15.77 -13.39 -25.39
CA SER A 182 -16.42 -12.21 -25.92
C SER A 182 -17.12 -12.66 -27.20
N ALA A 183 -18.42 -12.69 -27.14
CA ALA A 183 -19.22 -12.85 -28.37
C ALA A 183 -18.77 -11.75 -29.33
N PRO A 184 -18.50 -12.08 -30.60
CA PRO A 184 -18.20 -11.08 -31.60
C PRO A 184 -19.38 -10.09 -31.69
N PRO A 185 -19.12 -8.80 -31.98
CA PRO A 185 -20.18 -7.83 -32.15
C PRO A 185 -21.12 -8.35 -33.22
N ASN A 186 -22.40 -8.40 -32.89
CA ASN A 186 -23.47 -8.85 -33.74
C ASN A 186 -23.51 -7.91 -34.94
N ASP A 187 -22.97 -8.35 -36.07
CA ASP A 187 -23.13 -7.68 -37.35
C ASP A 187 -24.57 -7.87 -37.79
N THR A 188 -25.42 -6.99 -37.32
CA THR A 188 -26.80 -6.89 -37.84
C THR A 188 -26.76 -5.98 -39.06
N THR A 189 -26.10 -6.40 -40.11
CA THR A 189 -26.33 -5.86 -41.44
C THR A 189 -27.34 -6.78 -42.15
N ALA A 190 -28.51 -6.26 -42.19
CA ALA A 190 -29.58 -6.51 -43.14
C ALA A 190 -29.23 -7.41 -44.33
N LYS A 191 -29.99 -8.46 -44.51
CA LYS A 191 -30.41 -8.92 -45.81
C LYS A 191 -31.92 -8.83 -45.90
N THR A 192 -32.39 -7.68 -46.33
CA THR A 192 -33.55 -7.51 -47.14
C THR A 192 -33.17 -8.06 -48.51
N ASP A 193 -33.61 -9.22 -48.86
CA ASP A 193 -33.71 -9.62 -50.24
C ASP A 193 -35.12 -10.14 -50.47
N ALA A 194 -35.75 -9.39 -51.32
CA ALA A 194 -36.92 -9.61 -52.09
C ALA A 194 -37.09 -11.05 -52.61
N LYS A 195 -38.27 -11.53 -52.50
CA LYS A 195 -38.80 -12.46 -53.48
C LYS A 195 -40.26 -12.13 -53.78
N ALA A 196 -40.39 -11.31 -54.82
CA ALA A 196 -41.57 -11.31 -55.64
C ALA A 196 -41.52 -12.55 -56.54
N ASP A 197 -42.69 -12.94 -56.99
CA ASP A 197 -43.07 -13.87 -58.11
C ASP A 197 -43.11 -15.35 -57.80
N LYS A 198 -44.23 -15.87 -57.62
CA LYS A 198 -45.23 -16.51 -58.54
C LYS A 198 -46.37 -17.08 -57.75
#